data_11d996a438f02cbfc0780d27978d9cbe
#
_entry.id   11d996a438f02cbfc0780d27978d9cbe
#
_cell.length_a   1.000
_cell.length_b   1.000
_cell.length_c   1.000
_cell.angle_alpha   90.00
_cell.angle_beta   90.00
_cell.angle_gamma   90.00
#
_symmetry.space_group_name_H-M   'P 1'
#
loop_
_entity.id
_entity.type
_entity.pdbx_description
1 polymer ?
#
loop_
_entity_poly.entity_id
_entity_poly.type
_entity_poly.pdbx_seq_one_letter_code
_entity_poly.pdbx_strand_id
1 'polypeptide(L)'
;AAGLPYRDFVTVGLLVKKLELVNKTDKKTLSDIVPDCWIYVQDKGYKLGRIQIFNNWSPYMVEKPEDTVWIGLEYFCAEGDEFWNMTDEECIAFAKDELVRMEVIKSDAGFDAHRERVKKAYPAYFDTYSDFDKLVTYLDGYDNLFYVGRNGQHRYNNMDHSMLTAINTAKAIKDNVTDKTNIWNV
;
A
#
# COMPACT_ATOMS: atom_id res chain seq x y z
N ALA A 1 19.78 -8.97 -10.00
CA ALA A 1 18.35 -8.60 -10.04
C ALA A 1 17.47 -9.69 -9.37
N ALA A 2 17.67 -10.98 -9.69
CA ALA A 2 16.82 -12.04 -9.15
C ALA A 2 16.83 -12.16 -7.61
N GLY A 3 17.91 -11.71 -6.97
CA GLY A 3 18.06 -11.73 -5.52
C GLY A 3 17.56 -10.47 -4.79
N LEU A 4 17.04 -9.46 -5.50
CA LEU A 4 16.54 -8.26 -4.84
C LEU A 4 15.26 -8.59 -4.07
N PRO A 5 15.23 -8.33 -2.75
CA PRO A 5 14.12 -8.72 -1.91
C PRO A 5 12.94 -7.75 -2.03
N TYR A 6 11.76 -8.28 -1.77
CA TYR A 6 10.51 -7.52 -1.67
C TYR A 6 9.74 -7.95 -0.43
N ARG A 7 8.83 -7.11 0.01
CA ARG A 7 7.77 -7.48 0.95
C ARG A 7 6.46 -7.55 0.20
N ASP A 8 5.72 -8.60 0.48
CA ASP A 8 4.36 -8.77 0.03
C ASP A 8 3.39 -8.29 1.11
N PHE A 9 2.15 -8.09 0.76
CA PHE A 9 1.09 -7.93 1.75
C PHE A 9 -0.25 -8.46 1.23
N VAL A 10 -1.13 -8.70 2.18
CA VAL A 10 -2.55 -8.95 1.93
C VAL A 10 -3.32 -7.73 2.38
N THR A 11 -4.27 -7.29 1.57
CA THR A 11 -5.24 -6.29 1.99
C THR A 11 -6.63 -6.90 2.05
N VAL A 12 -7.38 -6.56 3.09
CA VAL A 12 -8.80 -6.91 3.23
C VAL A 12 -9.59 -5.63 3.24
N GLY A 13 -10.43 -5.44 2.23
CA GLY A 13 -11.41 -4.36 2.19
C GLY A 13 -12.68 -4.79 2.91
N LEU A 14 -13.20 -3.92 3.78
CA LEU A 14 -14.50 -4.13 4.43
C LEU A 14 -15.38 -2.91 4.23
N LEU A 15 -16.61 -3.15 3.76
CA LEU A 15 -17.66 -2.15 3.72
C LEU A 15 -18.51 -2.29 4.98
N VAL A 16 -18.55 -1.24 5.79
CA VAL A 16 -19.26 -1.21 7.07
C VAL A 16 -20.24 -0.03 7.11
N LYS A 17 -21.28 -0.12 7.94
CA LYS A 17 -22.23 0.99 8.11
C LYS A 17 -21.59 2.17 8.83
N LYS A 18 -20.75 1.89 9.84
CA LYS A 18 -20.05 2.90 10.62
C LYS A 18 -18.86 2.30 11.36
N LEU A 19 -17.95 3.16 11.77
CA LEU A 19 -16.90 2.83 12.75
C LEU A 19 -17.39 3.19 14.15
N GLU A 20 -16.89 2.47 15.18
CA GLU A 20 -17.08 2.82 16.58
C GLU A 20 -16.05 3.86 17.06
N LEU A 21 -15.07 4.18 16.21
CA LEU A 21 -14.12 5.25 16.48
C LEU A 21 -14.82 6.60 16.42
N VAL A 22 -14.70 7.38 17.50
CA VAL A 22 -15.33 8.70 17.63
C VAL A 22 -14.37 9.80 17.19
N ASN A 23 -14.82 10.69 16.33
CA ASN A 23 -14.08 11.91 16.02
C ASN A 23 -14.07 12.85 17.24
N LYS A 24 -12.90 12.97 17.88
CA LYS A 24 -12.67 13.86 19.03
C LYS A 24 -11.96 15.16 18.65
N THR A 25 -11.85 15.43 17.35
CA THR A 25 -11.15 16.61 16.82
C THR A 25 -12.14 17.70 16.40
N ASP A 26 -11.62 18.87 16.08
CA ASP A 26 -12.37 19.98 15.48
C ASP A 26 -12.54 19.84 13.95
N LYS A 27 -11.98 18.78 13.35
CA LYS A 27 -12.05 18.52 11.92
C LYS A 27 -13.43 17.98 11.55
N LYS A 28 -14.10 18.64 10.61
CA LYS A 28 -15.34 18.14 10.03
C LYS A 28 -15.03 17.11 8.97
N THR A 29 -15.62 15.94 9.10
CA THR A 29 -15.55 14.84 8.14
C THR A 29 -16.96 14.45 7.69
N LEU A 30 -17.04 13.72 6.60
CA LEU A 30 -18.32 13.19 6.15
C LEU A 30 -18.81 12.16 7.18
N SER A 31 -20.08 12.25 7.58
CA SER A 31 -20.69 11.37 8.60
C SER A 31 -19.94 11.31 9.94
N ASP A 32 -19.19 12.36 10.27
CA ASP A 32 -18.45 12.52 11.53
C ASP A 32 -17.47 11.37 11.86
N ILE A 33 -16.95 10.70 10.84
CA ILE A 33 -15.92 9.67 11.02
C ILE A 33 -14.59 10.31 11.47
N VAL A 34 -13.72 9.54 12.13
CA VAL A 34 -12.38 10.00 12.51
C VAL A 34 -11.64 10.54 11.26
N PRO A 35 -10.91 11.68 11.35
CA PRO A 35 -10.35 12.36 10.18
C PRO A 35 -9.07 11.72 9.62
N ASP A 36 -8.72 10.53 10.11
CA ASP A 36 -7.49 9.84 9.72
C ASP A 36 -7.68 9.09 8.40
N CYS A 37 -6.77 9.30 7.44
CA CYS A 37 -6.69 8.47 6.24
C CYS A 37 -6.02 7.12 6.54
N TRP A 38 -5.10 7.11 7.52
CA TRP A 38 -4.29 5.97 7.93
C TRP A 38 -4.23 5.89 9.45
N ILE A 39 -4.42 4.67 9.97
CA ILE A 39 -4.21 4.35 11.38
C ILE A 39 -3.22 3.20 11.44
N TYR A 40 -2.06 3.40 12.09
CA TYR A 40 -1.08 2.35 12.29
C TYR A 40 -1.39 1.57 13.56
N VAL A 41 -1.39 0.24 13.44
CA VAL A 41 -1.58 -0.67 14.55
C VAL A 41 -0.20 -1.20 14.98
N GLN A 42 0.26 -0.79 16.16
CA GLN A 42 1.58 -1.16 16.70
C GLN A 42 1.49 -2.07 17.91
N ASP A 43 0.28 -2.45 18.31
CA ASP A 43 0.05 -3.38 19.40
C ASP A 43 0.43 -4.80 19.01
N LYS A 44 1.20 -5.47 19.87
CA LYS A 44 1.70 -6.83 19.64
C LYS A 44 0.60 -7.90 19.65
N GLY A 45 -0.58 -7.58 20.12
CA GLY A 45 -1.73 -8.49 20.17
C GLY A 45 -2.46 -8.65 18.84
N TYR A 46 -2.08 -7.88 17.81
CA TYR A 46 -2.73 -7.86 16.50
C TYR A 46 -1.74 -8.09 15.37
N LYS A 47 -2.19 -8.78 14.34
CA LYS A 47 -1.43 -8.98 13.09
C LYS A 47 -1.63 -7.81 12.12
N LEU A 48 -2.76 -7.12 12.24
CA LEU A 48 -3.07 -5.94 11.45
C LEU A 48 -2.00 -4.87 11.63
N GLY A 49 -1.42 -4.41 10.53
CA GLY A 49 -0.39 -3.37 10.56
C GLY A 49 -0.94 -1.97 10.33
N ARG A 50 -2.02 -1.83 9.54
CA ARG A 50 -2.54 -0.52 9.16
C ARG A 50 -4.00 -0.61 8.72
N ILE A 51 -4.79 0.40 9.14
CA ILE A 51 -6.15 0.64 8.67
C ILE A 51 -6.13 1.85 7.73
N GLN A 52 -6.79 1.76 6.60
CA GLN A 52 -7.10 2.88 5.71
C GLN A 52 -8.58 3.19 5.79
N ILE A 53 -8.94 4.48 5.77
CA ILE A 53 -10.33 4.94 5.70
C ILE A 53 -10.50 5.66 4.36
N PHE A 54 -11.04 4.96 3.37
CA PHE A 54 -11.11 5.46 2.00
C PHE A 54 -12.03 6.67 1.84
N ASN A 55 -13.07 6.81 2.65
CA ASN A 55 -13.94 7.99 2.66
C ASN A 55 -13.14 9.29 2.87
N ASN A 56 -12.08 9.24 3.70
CA ASN A 56 -11.23 10.39 3.99
C ASN A 56 -10.20 10.68 2.88
N TRP A 57 -9.84 9.66 2.08
CA TRP A 57 -9.04 9.87 0.88
C TRP A 57 -9.81 10.59 -0.20
N SER A 58 -11.01 10.12 -0.49
CA SER A 58 -11.95 10.74 -1.41
C SER A 58 -13.34 10.15 -1.24
N PRO A 59 -14.38 10.96 -1.10
CA PRO A 59 -15.76 10.48 -1.04
C PRO A 59 -16.18 9.73 -2.31
N TYR A 60 -15.54 9.99 -3.43
CA TYR A 60 -15.81 9.31 -4.71
C TYR A 60 -15.29 7.86 -4.77
N MET A 61 -14.53 7.41 -3.77
CA MET A 61 -14.11 6.01 -3.65
C MET A 61 -15.18 5.11 -3.03
N VAL A 62 -16.28 5.68 -2.54
CA VAL A 62 -17.36 4.98 -1.85
C VAL A 62 -18.69 5.33 -2.50
N GLU A 63 -19.49 4.33 -2.85
CA GLU A 63 -20.77 4.55 -3.56
C GLU A 63 -21.76 5.40 -2.72
N LYS A 64 -21.83 5.10 -1.41
CA LYS A 64 -22.71 5.80 -0.46
C LYS A 64 -21.89 6.31 0.74
N PRO A 65 -21.06 7.33 0.55
CA PRO A 65 -20.09 7.75 1.56
C PRO A 65 -20.73 8.38 2.81
N GLU A 66 -22.01 8.77 2.75
CA GLU A 66 -22.75 9.29 3.89
C GLU A 66 -23.33 8.17 4.76
N ASP A 67 -23.57 7.00 4.18
CA ASP A 67 -24.24 5.86 4.84
C ASP A 67 -23.28 4.72 5.19
N THR A 68 -22.11 4.70 4.55
CA THR A 68 -21.17 3.58 4.64
C THR A 68 -19.72 4.05 4.72
N VAL A 69 -18.89 3.23 5.35
CA VAL A 69 -17.45 3.45 5.43
C VAL A 69 -16.74 2.26 4.77
N TRP A 70 -15.88 2.56 3.79
CA TRP A 70 -15.00 1.59 3.18
C TRP A 70 -13.63 1.66 3.82
N ILE A 71 -13.19 0.56 4.43
CA ILE A 71 -11.89 0.48 5.09
C ILE A 71 -11.02 -0.59 4.44
N GLY A 72 -9.71 -0.31 4.39
CA GLY A 72 -8.69 -1.25 3.93
C GLY A 72 -7.78 -1.66 5.08
N LEU A 73 -7.56 -2.96 5.22
CA LEU A 73 -6.77 -3.55 6.30
C LEU A 73 -5.52 -4.19 5.69
N GLU A 74 -4.35 -3.74 6.11
CA GLU A 74 -3.08 -4.22 5.55
C GLU A 74 -2.36 -5.15 6.50
N TYR A 75 -2.05 -6.34 5.99
CA TYR A 75 -1.33 -7.42 6.67
C TYR A 75 -0.01 -7.67 5.97
N PHE A 76 1.09 -7.31 6.61
CA PHE A 76 2.41 -7.59 6.09
C PHE A 76 2.74 -9.08 6.25
N CYS A 77 3.06 -9.74 5.15
CA CYS A 77 3.35 -11.16 5.08
C CYS A 77 4.32 -11.42 3.92
N ALA A 78 4.69 -12.67 3.73
CA ALA A 78 5.43 -13.14 2.57
C ALA A 78 4.62 -14.21 1.83
N GLU A 79 4.87 -14.39 0.54
CA GLU A 79 4.30 -15.50 -0.24
C GLU A 79 4.68 -16.83 0.41
N GLY A 80 3.67 -17.65 0.72
CA GLY A 80 3.84 -18.93 1.39
C GLY A 80 3.62 -18.92 2.91
N ASP A 81 3.48 -17.73 3.54
CA ASP A 81 3.10 -17.63 4.95
C ASP A 81 1.73 -18.25 5.22
N GLU A 82 1.47 -18.61 6.47
CA GLU A 82 0.16 -19.09 6.91
C GLU A 82 -0.96 -18.10 6.53
N PHE A 83 -0.77 -16.82 6.84
CA PHE A 83 -1.75 -15.78 6.52
C PHE A 83 -1.94 -15.57 5.01
N TRP A 84 -0.86 -15.66 4.23
CA TRP A 84 -0.93 -15.61 2.78
C TRP A 84 -1.76 -16.74 2.18
N ASN A 85 -1.64 -17.94 2.77
CA ASN A 85 -2.29 -19.16 2.28
C ASN A 85 -3.75 -19.36 2.77
N MET A 86 -4.23 -18.52 3.70
CA MET A 86 -5.65 -18.55 4.11
C MET A 86 -6.58 -18.44 2.90
N THR A 87 -7.76 -18.99 2.99
CA THR A 87 -8.83 -18.70 2.03
C THR A 87 -9.31 -17.26 2.21
N ASP A 88 -10.08 -16.75 1.25
CA ASP A 88 -10.61 -15.38 1.34
C ASP A 88 -11.56 -15.25 2.54
N GLU A 89 -12.40 -16.27 2.77
CA GLU A 89 -13.34 -16.34 3.88
C GLU A 89 -12.61 -16.35 5.25
N GLU A 90 -11.57 -17.16 5.39
CA GLU A 90 -10.76 -17.24 6.61
C GLU A 90 -10.06 -15.90 6.90
N CYS A 91 -9.47 -15.31 5.88
CA CYS A 91 -8.77 -14.03 6.00
C CYS A 91 -9.71 -12.88 6.36
N ILE A 92 -10.90 -12.82 5.73
CA ILE A 92 -11.93 -11.83 6.02
C ILE A 92 -12.49 -12.03 7.43
N ALA A 93 -12.74 -13.27 7.85
CA ALA A 93 -13.19 -13.57 9.21
C ALA A 93 -12.15 -13.16 10.25
N PHE A 94 -10.87 -13.46 10.01
CA PHE A 94 -9.77 -13.03 10.86
C PHE A 94 -9.70 -11.51 10.98
N ALA A 95 -9.80 -10.80 9.86
CA ALA A 95 -9.75 -9.34 9.83
C ALA A 95 -10.92 -8.70 10.59
N LYS A 96 -12.13 -9.24 10.45
CA LYS A 96 -13.30 -8.80 11.23
C LYS A 96 -13.11 -9.03 12.72
N ASP A 97 -12.60 -10.20 13.13
CA ASP A 97 -12.33 -10.51 14.53
C ASP A 97 -11.35 -9.50 15.16
N GLU A 98 -10.25 -9.18 14.48
CA GLU A 98 -9.30 -8.19 14.97
C GLU A 98 -9.96 -6.82 15.18
N LEU A 99 -10.75 -6.33 14.20
CA LEU A 99 -11.42 -5.04 14.31
C LEU A 99 -12.47 -5.00 15.43
N VAL A 100 -13.17 -6.11 15.67
CA VAL A 100 -14.11 -6.22 16.78
C VAL A 100 -13.37 -6.18 18.12
N ARG A 101 -12.27 -6.94 18.25
CA ARG A 101 -11.44 -6.93 19.47
C ARG A 101 -10.79 -5.58 19.75
N MET A 102 -10.48 -4.80 18.70
CA MET A 102 -10.00 -3.42 18.80
C MET A 102 -11.11 -2.39 19.02
N GLU A 103 -12.36 -2.81 19.09
CA GLU A 103 -13.53 -1.92 19.22
C GLU A 103 -13.63 -0.89 18.07
N VAL A 104 -13.11 -1.23 16.91
CA VAL A 104 -13.19 -0.38 15.70
C VAL A 104 -14.53 -0.54 15.00
N ILE A 105 -15.07 -1.76 15.02
CA ILE A 105 -16.41 -2.10 14.49
C ILE A 105 -17.17 -2.99 15.46
N LYS A 106 -18.50 -3.05 15.31
CA LYS A 106 -19.33 -4.10 15.93
C LYS A 106 -19.29 -5.39 15.13
N SER A 107 -19.59 -6.51 15.77
CA SER A 107 -19.59 -7.84 15.15
C SER A 107 -20.56 -7.99 13.97
N ASP A 108 -21.63 -7.20 13.95
CA ASP A 108 -22.65 -7.16 12.89
C ASP A 108 -22.48 -6.03 11.88
N ALA A 109 -21.39 -5.28 11.96
CA ALA A 109 -21.21 -4.04 11.18
C ALA A 109 -20.87 -4.25 9.70
N GLY A 110 -20.19 -5.34 9.36
CA GLY A 110 -19.70 -5.57 7.99
C GLY A 110 -20.73 -6.29 7.12
N PHE A 111 -20.97 -5.79 5.90
CA PHE A 111 -21.92 -6.40 4.95
C PHE A 111 -21.32 -6.72 3.57
N ASP A 112 -20.13 -6.21 3.26
CA ASP A 112 -19.38 -6.60 2.07
C ASP A 112 -17.88 -6.62 2.37
N ALA A 113 -17.14 -7.49 1.69
CA ALA A 113 -15.72 -7.67 1.91
C ALA A 113 -15.01 -8.20 0.66
N HIS A 114 -13.76 -7.79 0.50
CA HIS A 114 -12.89 -8.29 -0.56
C HIS A 114 -11.47 -8.47 -0.03
N ARG A 115 -10.78 -9.51 -0.50
CA ARG A 115 -9.38 -9.76 -0.18
C ARG A 115 -8.51 -9.71 -1.43
N GLU A 116 -7.36 -9.06 -1.33
CA GLU A 116 -6.37 -9.00 -2.39
C GLU A 116 -4.96 -9.37 -1.87
N ARG A 117 -4.23 -10.15 -2.65
CA ARG A 117 -2.82 -10.48 -2.40
C ARG A 117 -1.93 -9.63 -3.31
N VAL A 118 -1.07 -8.83 -2.71
CA VAL A 118 -0.17 -7.95 -3.46
C VAL A 118 1.26 -8.45 -3.34
N LYS A 119 1.75 -9.07 -4.41
CA LYS A 119 3.14 -9.51 -4.51
C LYS A 119 4.05 -8.33 -4.82
N LYS A 120 5.26 -8.35 -4.24
CA LYS A 120 6.30 -7.34 -4.50
C LYS A 120 5.81 -5.92 -4.27
N ALA A 121 5.02 -5.72 -3.23
CA ALA A 121 4.41 -4.44 -2.91
C ALA A 121 5.44 -3.39 -2.50
N TYR A 122 6.45 -3.83 -1.74
CA TYR A 122 7.49 -2.93 -1.21
C TYR A 122 8.88 -3.49 -1.51
N PRO A 123 9.73 -2.75 -2.26
CA PRO A 123 11.16 -3.04 -2.32
C PRO A 123 11.74 -3.09 -0.91
N ALA A 124 12.59 -4.05 -0.64
CA ALA A 124 13.26 -4.20 0.65
C ALA A 124 14.77 -4.00 0.49
N TYR A 125 15.41 -3.46 1.54
CA TYR A 125 16.78 -2.96 1.49
C TYR A 125 17.71 -3.77 2.38
N PHE A 126 17.70 -5.10 2.19
CA PHE A 126 18.55 -6.04 2.90
C PHE A 126 19.15 -7.07 1.91
N ASP A 127 19.96 -8.00 2.40
CA ASP A 127 20.64 -9.03 1.61
C ASP A 127 21.42 -8.45 0.42
N THR A 128 21.10 -8.87 -0.80
CA THR A 128 21.78 -8.47 -2.03
C THR A 128 21.58 -7.01 -2.42
N TYR A 129 20.81 -6.24 -1.66
CA TYR A 129 20.65 -4.80 -1.91
C TYR A 129 21.99 -4.04 -1.77
N SER A 130 22.93 -4.53 -0.96
CA SER A 130 24.28 -3.97 -0.89
C SER A 130 25.04 -3.96 -2.22
N ASP A 131 24.65 -4.80 -3.16
CA ASP A 131 25.21 -4.88 -4.52
C ASP A 131 24.42 -4.09 -5.56
N PHE A 132 23.42 -3.30 -5.14
CA PHE A 132 22.51 -2.60 -6.05
C PHE A 132 23.24 -1.64 -7.00
N ASP A 133 24.25 -0.94 -6.52
CA ASP A 133 25.04 0.00 -7.35
C ASP A 133 25.73 -0.70 -8.51
N LYS A 134 26.14 -1.96 -8.36
CA LYS A 134 26.71 -2.76 -9.47
C LYS A 134 25.65 -3.02 -10.55
N LEU A 135 24.40 -3.24 -10.14
CA LEU A 135 23.30 -3.41 -11.08
C LEU A 135 23.00 -2.11 -11.80
N VAL A 136 22.93 -0.98 -11.09
CA VAL A 136 22.71 0.34 -11.69
C VAL A 136 23.81 0.64 -12.72
N THR A 137 25.08 0.47 -12.36
CA THR A 137 26.22 0.69 -13.26
C THR A 137 26.12 -0.16 -14.53
N TYR A 138 25.75 -1.45 -14.39
CA TYR A 138 25.57 -2.33 -15.54
C TYR A 138 24.42 -1.86 -16.45
N LEU A 139 23.30 -1.46 -15.84
CA LEU A 139 22.11 -1.04 -16.59
C LEU A 139 22.30 0.33 -17.27
N ASP A 140 23.07 1.20 -16.66
CA ASP A 140 23.40 2.53 -17.23
C ASP A 140 24.32 2.44 -18.45
N GLY A 141 24.96 1.29 -18.66
CA GLY A 141 25.72 1.01 -19.89
C GLY A 141 24.87 0.86 -21.15
N TYR A 142 23.55 0.87 -21.06
CA TYR A 142 22.64 0.78 -22.19
C TYR A 142 21.97 2.14 -22.46
N ASP A 143 22.33 2.83 -23.53
CA ASP A 143 21.83 4.17 -23.85
C ASP A 143 20.30 4.25 -24.00
N ASN A 144 19.68 3.19 -24.49
CA ASN A 144 18.26 3.13 -24.83
C ASN A 144 17.39 2.37 -23.80
N LEU A 145 17.91 2.06 -22.62
CA LEU A 145 17.21 1.33 -21.57
C LEU A 145 17.06 2.19 -20.33
N PHE A 146 15.83 2.44 -19.89
CA PHE A 146 15.51 3.28 -18.76
C PHE A 146 14.68 2.50 -17.73
N TYR A 147 14.94 2.75 -16.46
CA TYR A 147 14.26 2.12 -15.34
C TYR A 147 13.46 3.16 -14.57
N VAL A 148 12.15 2.98 -14.51
CA VAL A 148 11.22 3.98 -13.95
C VAL A 148 10.28 3.35 -12.94
N GLY A 149 9.83 4.19 -12.02
CA GLY A 149 8.87 3.81 -10.99
C GLY A 149 9.43 2.89 -9.91
N ARG A 150 8.59 2.57 -8.94
CA ARG A 150 8.95 1.81 -7.72
C ARG A 150 9.69 0.51 -8.01
N ASN A 151 9.12 -0.32 -8.87
CA ASN A 151 9.69 -1.65 -9.13
C ASN A 151 10.83 -1.61 -10.15
N GLY A 152 10.80 -0.69 -11.11
CA GLY A 152 11.89 -0.53 -12.07
C GLY A 152 13.20 -0.07 -11.42
N GLN A 153 13.10 0.79 -10.42
CA GLN A 153 14.25 1.30 -9.68
C GLN A 153 14.55 0.53 -8.39
N HIS A 154 13.73 -0.47 -8.04
CA HIS A 154 13.79 -1.15 -6.75
C HIS A 154 13.89 -0.16 -5.58
N ARG A 155 13.10 0.90 -5.61
CA ARG A 155 13.12 1.99 -4.64
C ARG A 155 11.69 2.33 -4.23
N TYR A 156 11.47 2.46 -2.91
CA TYR A 156 10.18 2.90 -2.42
C TYR A 156 9.90 4.32 -2.92
N ASN A 157 8.84 4.48 -3.67
CA ASN A 157 8.33 5.78 -4.12
C ASN A 157 6.80 5.76 -4.22
N ASN A 158 6.21 6.94 -4.21
CA ASN A 158 4.78 7.14 -4.40
C ASN A 158 4.45 7.43 -5.88
N MET A 159 3.18 7.67 -6.20
CA MET A 159 2.72 7.91 -7.57
C MET A 159 3.40 9.13 -8.22
N ASP A 160 3.58 10.20 -7.47
CA ASP A 160 4.26 11.43 -7.91
C ASP A 160 5.71 11.16 -8.35
N HIS A 161 6.48 10.42 -7.56
CA HIS A 161 7.84 10.01 -7.91
C HIS A 161 7.83 9.11 -9.15
N SER A 162 6.92 8.13 -9.23
CA SER A 162 6.81 7.27 -10.42
C SER A 162 6.48 8.06 -11.68
N MET A 163 5.58 9.04 -11.59
CA MET A 163 5.27 9.95 -12.70
C MET A 163 6.49 10.82 -13.07
N LEU A 164 7.21 11.35 -12.09
CA LEU A 164 8.38 12.19 -12.33
C LEU A 164 9.52 11.41 -13.01
N THR A 165 9.78 10.16 -12.60
CA THR A 165 10.75 9.31 -13.28
C THR A 165 10.38 9.08 -14.75
N ALA A 166 9.10 8.86 -15.04
CA ALA A 166 8.60 8.68 -16.39
C ALA A 166 8.73 9.97 -17.24
N ILE A 167 8.40 11.12 -16.66
CA ILE A 167 8.53 12.44 -17.33
C ILE A 167 10.00 12.73 -17.64
N ASN A 168 10.91 12.51 -16.70
CA ASN A 168 12.35 12.73 -16.91
C ASN A 168 12.89 11.79 -18.00
N THR A 169 12.44 10.54 -18.02
CA THR A 169 12.80 9.58 -19.07
C THR A 169 12.31 10.04 -20.44
N ALA A 170 11.05 10.48 -20.55
CA ALA A 170 10.51 10.96 -21.82
C ALA A 170 11.29 12.19 -22.35
N LYS A 171 11.70 13.10 -21.45
CA LYS A 171 12.57 14.24 -21.81
C LYS A 171 13.94 13.77 -22.28
N ALA A 172 14.58 12.85 -21.55
CA ALA A 172 15.88 12.31 -21.92
C ALA A 172 15.85 11.67 -23.33
N ILE A 173 14.84 10.86 -23.60
CA ILE A 173 14.65 10.24 -24.94
C ILE A 173 14.45 11.31 -26.02
N LYS A 174 13.58 12.29 -25.76
CA LYS A 174 13.30 13.38 -26.73
C LYS A 174 14.55 14.19 -27.05
N ASP A 175 15.38 14.47 -26.06
CA ASP A 175 16.54 15.34 -26.16
C ASP A 175 17.83 14.56 -26.47
N ASN A 176 17.74 13.24 -26.69
CA ASN A 176 18.87 12.31 -26.90
C ASN A 176 19.94 12.38 -25.80
N VAL A 177 19.49 12.54 -24.54
CA VAL A 177 20.35 12.55 -23.36
C VAL A 177 20.48 11.12 -22.83
N THR A 178 21.71 10.62 -22.71
CA THR A 178 22.02 9.28 -22.18
C THR A 178 22.29 9.27 -20.67
N ASP A 179 22.56 10.43 -20.08
CA ASP A 179 22.70 10.58 -18.63
C ASP A 179 21.35 10.35 -17.92
N LYS A 180 21.31 9.34 -17.03
CA LYS A 180 20.12 8.91 -16.29
C LYS A 180 20.09 9.40 -14.85
N THR A 181 21.05 10.24 -14.43
CA THR A 181 21.17 10.74 -13.07
C THR A 181 19.87 11.36 -12.56
N ASN A 182 19.19 12.15 -13.40
CA ASN A 182 17.92 12.80 -13.04
C ASN A 182 16.76 11.82 -12.91
N ILE A 183 16.89 10.61 -13.41
CA ILE A 183 15.87 9.56 -13.32
C ILE A 183 16.10 8.76 -12.03
N TRP A 184 17.35 8.42 -11.72
CA TRP A 184 17.71 7.68 -10.52
C TRP A 184 17.55 8.50 -9.21
N ASN A 185 17.66 9.82 -9.28
CA ASN A 185 17.63 10.73 -8.12
C ASN A 185 16.24 11.29 -7.79
N VAL A 186 15.19 10.72 -8.33
CA VAL A 186 13.81 11.08 -7.99
C VAL A 186 13.41 10.53 -6.62
#